data_c0f124770179ad8becbdbb26ff53261a
#
_entry.id   c0f124770179ad8becbdbb26ff53261a
#
_cell.length_a   1.000
_cell.length_b   1.000
_cell.length_c   1.000
_cell.angle_alpha   90.00
_cell.angle_beta   90.00
_cell.angle_gamma   90.00
#
_symmetry.space_group_name_H-M   'P 1'
#
loop_
_entity.id
_entity.type
_entity.pdbx_description
1 polymer ?
#
loop_
_entity_poly.entity_id
_entity_poly.type
_entity_poly.pdbx_seq_one_letter_code
_entity_poly.pdbx_strand_id
1 'polypeptide(L)'
;MAFLEVKDVSFKPDDLEILHDINLVVAEHDFLTITGPSGSGKSTLLKMVASLLTPTKGEIIFQGKTLENYPITEYRKLVSYCFQQPVLFGKTVEDNLAFPYLVRNVEPDLAQMQAVLPMVNLPESYLKKKIIELSGGEKQRVAMLRNTMFPPKVLLLDEVMVGLDEDSKVIVQHFIEKMYEKGMTVLQVTHDSEEIRAAKKIVVIVQGRVKNG
;
A
#
# COMPACT_ATOMS: atom_id res chain seq x y z
N MET A 1 -18.56 -11.54 7.86
CA MET A 1 -18.82 -10.18 7.29
C MET A 1 -17.63 -9.83 6.42
N ALA A 2 -17.85 -9.17 5.30
CA ALA A 2 -16.74 -8.69 4.48
C ALA A 2 -15.92 -7.63 5.24
N PHE A 3 -14.61 -7.66 5.12
CA PHE A 3 -13.71 -6.75 5.81
C PHE A 3 -13.53 -5.45 5.04
N LEU A 4 -13.37 -5.55 3.71
CA LEU A 4 -13.36 -4.43 2.77
C LEU A 4 -14.23 -4.80 1.56
N GLU A 5 -15.15 -3.92 1.19
CA GLU A 5 -16.03 -4.10 0.05
C GLU A 5 -15.96 -2.89 -0.87
N VAL A 6 -15.89 -3.14 -2.15
CA VAL A 6 -16.07 -2.16 -3.22
C VAL A 6 -17.36 -2.52 -3.92
N LYS A 7 -18.35 -1.63 -3.92
CA LYS A 7 -19.70 -1.88 -4.45
C LYS A 7 -20.05 -0.91 -5.57
N ASP A 8 -20.23 -1.43 -6.77
CA ASP A 8 -20.64 -0.72 -7.97
C ASP A 8 -19.82 0.56 -8.23
N VAL A 9 -18.53 0.49 -7.88
CA VAL A 9 -17.63 1.66 -7.94
C VAL A 9 -17.25 1.96 -9.37
N SER A 10 -17.55 3.19 -9.78
CA SER A 10 -17.07 3.77 -11.03
C SER A 10 -16.26 5.03 -10.78
N PHE A 11 -15.32 5.32 -11.67
CA PHE A 11 -14.53 6.53 -11.62
C PHE A 11 -14.39 7.16 -13.00
N LYS A 12 -14.98 8.33 -13.13
CA LYS A 12 -15.01 9.14 -14.35
C LYS A 12 -14.62 10.57 -14.03
N PRO A 13 -13.30 10.85 -13.88
CA PRO A 13 -12.84 12.23 -13.83
C PRO A 13 -13.05 12.84 -15.22
N ASP A 14 -13.74 13.96 -15.27
CA ASP A 14 -14.11 14.64 -16.52
C ASP A 14 -14.89 13.71 -17.48
N ASP A 15 -14.46 13.60 -18.75
CA ASP A 15 -15.13 12.78 -19.77
C ASP A 15 -14.55 11.36 -19.91
N LEU A 16 -13.43 11.06 -19.24
CA LEU A 16 -12.77 9.76 -19.32
C LEU A 16 -13.20 8.84 -18.19
N GLU A 17 -13.93 7.77 -18.49
CA GLU A 17 -14.26 6.74 -17.51
C GLU A 17 -13.12 5.72 -17.40
N ILE A 18 -12.51 5.67 -16.21
CA ILE A 18 -11.34 4.82 -15.92
C ILE A 18 -11.75 3.49 -15.28
N LEU A 19 -12.79 3.50 -14.43
CA LEU A 19 -13.33 2.31 -13.78
C LEU A 19 -14.83 2.24 -13.96
N HIS A 20 -15.35 1.03 -14.20
CA HIS A 20 -16.74 0.77 -14.52
C HIS A 20 -17.30 -0.33 -13.62
N ASP A 21 -18.24 0.00 -12.74
CA ASP A 21 -19.03 -0.90 -11.90
C ASP A 21 -18.17 -1.98 -11.21
N ILE A 22 -17.08 -1.56 -10.57
CA ILE A 22 -16.17 -2.47 -9.88
C ILE A 22 -16.87 -3.02 -8.63
N ASN A 23 -16.92 -4.34 -8.55
CA ASN A 23 -17.35 -5.07 -7.38
C ASN A 23 -16.22 -5.98 -6.89
N LEU A 24 -15.82 -5.83 -5.61
CA LEU A 24 -14.74 -6.58 -5.01
C LEU A 24 -15.02 -6.78 -3.53
N VAL A 25 -14.78 -7.99 -3.03
CA VAL A 25 -14.88 -8.32 -1.61
C VAL A 25 -13.54 -8.88 -1.14
N VAL A 26 -13.01 -8.31 -0.07
CA VAL A 26 -11.77 -8.73 0.57
C VAL A 26 -12.07 -9.16 2.00
N ALA A 27 -11.67 -10.35 2.36
CA ALA A 27 -11.76 -10.82 3.75
C ALA A 27 -10.61 -10.24 4.60
N GLU A 28 -10.79 -10.23 5.90
CA GLU A 28 -9.70 -9.92 6.82
C GLU A 28 -8.58 -10.97 6.66
N HIS A 29 -7.34 -10.52 6.69
CA HIS A 29 -6.15 -11.35 6.46
C HIS A 29 -6.06 -11.97 5.05
N ASP A 30 -6.73 -11.39 4.05
CA ASP A 30 -6.48 -11.77 2.66
C ASP A 30 -5.18 -11.17 2.15
N PHE A 31 -4.52 -11.92 1.26
CA PHE A 31 -3.49 -11.40 0.36
C PHE A 31 -4.07 -11.45 -1.06
N LEU A 32 -4.47 -10.28 -1.56
CA LEU A 32 -5.10 -10.13 -2.88
C LEU A 32 -4.15 -9.47 -3.86
N THR A 33 -3.86 -10.14 -4.95
CA THR A 33 -3.09 -9.60 -6.08
C THR A 33 -4.03 -9.08 -7.16
N ILE A 34 -3.86 -7.82 -7.53
CA ILE A 34 -4.60 -7.15 -8.61
C ILE A 34 -3.67 -7.00 -9.79
N THR A 35 -4.04 -7.57 -10.93
CA THR A 35 -3.24 -7.53 -12.16
C THR A 35 -4.06 -7.10 -13.36
N GLY A 36 -3.41 -6.94 -14.51
CA GLY A 36 -4.03 -6.52 -15.77
C GLY A 36 -3.16 -5.53 -16.54
N PRO A 37 -3.52 -5.19 -17.78
CA PRO A 37 -2.74 -4.31 -18.65
C PRO A 37 -2.42 -2.95 -18.01
N SER A 38 -1.36 -2.29 -18.47
CA SER A 38 -1.08 -0.90 -18.07
C SER A 38 -2.26 0.00 -18.46
N GLY A 39 -2.59 0.96 -17.60
CA GLY A 39 -3.73 1.86 -17.82
C GLY A 39 -5.11 1.25 -17.56
N SER A 40 -5.22 0.02 -17.08
CA SER A 40 -6.52 -0.63 -16.82
C SER A 40 -7.26 -0.14 -15.57
N GLY A 41 -6.69 0.79 -14.79
CA GLY A 41 -7.34 1.37 -13.61
C GLY A 41 -6.93 0.77 -12.25
N LYS A 42 -5.96 -0.17 -12.20
CA LYS A 42 -5.52 -0.84 -10.96
C LYS A 42 -5.09 0.14 -9.86
N SER A 43 -4.15 1.03 -10.16
CA SER A 43 -3.68 2.05 -9.23
C SER A 43 -4.78 3.04 -8.83
N THR A 44 -5.71 3.32 -9.75
CA THR A 44 -6.89 4.15 -9.47
C THR A 44 -7.79 3.49 -8.44
N LEU A 45 -8.06 2.19 -8.57
CA LEU A 45 -8.82 1.42 -7.58
C LEU A 45 -8.11 1.45 -6.21
N LEU A 46 -6.81 1.15 -6.17
CA LEU A 46 -6.05 1.21 -4.91
C LEU A 46 -6.11 2.60 -4.26
N LYS A 47 -5.96 3.67 -5.04
CA LYS A 47 -6.05 5.06 -4.54
C LYS A 47 -7.43 5.38 -3.98
N MET A 48 -8.50 4.85 -4.55
CA MET A 48 -9.84 5.02 -3.99
C MET A 48 -10.00 4.24 -2.68
N VAL A 49 -9.50 3.00 -2.61
CA VAL A 49 -9.46 2.24 -1.35
C VAL A 49 -8.63 2.96 -0.30
N ALA A 50 -7.56 3.64 -0.67
CA ALA A 50 -6.75 4.48 0.23
C ALA A 50 -7.44 5.82 0.60
N SER A 51 -8.62 6.10 0.07
CA SER A 51 -9.29 7.40 0.20
C SER A 51 -8.43 8.57 -0.29
N LEU A 52 -7.60 8.33 -1.32
CA LEU A 52 -6.84 9.36 -2.05
C LEU A 52 -7.62 9.89 -3.26
N LEU A 53 -8.59 9.12 -3.74
CA LEU A 53 -9.57 9.50 -4.77
C LEU A 53 -10.96 9.15 -4.27
N THR A 54 -11.96 9.93 -4.69
CA THR A 54 -13.38 9.68 -4.38
C THR A 54 -14.04 9.03 -5.60
N PRO A 55 -14.75 7.91 -5.44
CA PRO A 55 -15.54 7.32 -6.54
C PRO A 55 -16.55 8.33 -7.09
N THR A 56 -16.85 8.27 -8.39
CA THR A 56 -17.94 9.07 -8.99
C THR A 56 -19.30 8.38 -8.86
N LYS A 57 -19.29 7.05 -8.65
CA LYS A 57 -20.46 6.23 -8.32
C LYS A 57 -20.05 5.08 -7.42
N GLY A 58 -21.02 4.49 -6.74
CA GLY A 58 -20.82 3.36 -5.83
C GLY A 58 -20.21 3.77 -4.51
N GLU A 59 -19.85 2.79 -3.70
CA GLU A 59 -19.33 3.01 -2.37
C GLU A 59 -18.21 2.01 -2.02
N ILE A 60 -17.33 2.44 -1.11
CA ILE A 60 -16.34 1.56 -0.51
C ILE A 60 -16.67 1.46 0.98
N ILE A 61 -16.75 0.22 1.46
CA ILE A 61 -17.12 -0.11 2.83
C ILE A 61 -15.94 -0.80 3.49
N PHE A 62 -15.52 -0.29 4.63
CA PHE A 62 -14.48 -0.88 5.45
C PHE A 62 -15.03 -1.20 6.84
N GLN A 63 -14.92 -2.46 7.25
CA GLN A 63 -15.45 -2.95 8.53
C GLN A 63 -16.93 -2.57 8.76
N GLY A 64 -17.75 -2.71 7.71
CA GLY A 64 -19.19 -2.45 7.76
C GLY A 64 -19.58 -0.97 7.73
N LYS A 65 -18.64 -0.04 7.56
CA LYS A 65 -18.88 1.39 7.52
C LYS A 65 -18.36 2.00 6.21
N THR A 66 -19.16 2.81 5.52
CA THR A 66 -18.73 3.48 4.29
C THR A 66 -17.61 4.48 4.53
N LEU A 67 -16.71 4.67 3.56
CA LEU A 67 -15.56 5.58 3.71
C LEU A 67 -15.97 7.02 4.00
N GLU A 68 -17.06 7.48 3.44
CA GLU A 68 -17.59 8.83 3.67
C GLU A 68 -17.91 9.10 5.15
N ASN A 69 -18.22 8.05 5.89
CA ASN A 69 -18.55 8.14 7.32
C ASN A 69 -17.32 8.03 8.23
N TYR A 70 -16.11 7.81 7.68
CA TYR A 70 -14.88 7.84 8.45
C TYR A 70 -14.28 9.25 8.51
N PRO A 71 -13.79 9.70 9.67
CA PRO A 71 -12.81 10.79 9.70
C PRO A 71 -11.58 10.35 8.89
N ILE A 72 -11.25 11.10 7.83
CA ILE A 72 -10.22 10.72 6.86
C ILE A 72 -8.85 10.40 7.49
N THR A 73 -8.49 11.15 8.53
CA THR A 73 -7.24 10.94 9.26
C THR A 73 -7.23 9.62 10.02
N GLU A 74 -8.36 9.22 10.62
CA GLU A 74 -8.48 7.95 11.32
C GLU A 74 -8.47 6.77 10.35
N TYR A 75 -9.17 6.90 9.21
CA TYR A 75 -9.13 5.88 8.18
C TYR A 75 -7.71 5.63 7.66
N ARG A 76 -6.95 6.68 7.36
CA ARG A 76 -5.56 6.58 6.86
C ARG A 76 -4.56 6.05 7.88
N LYS A 77 -4.90 5.99 9.16
CA LYS A 77 -4.12 5.26 10.17
C LYS A 77 -4.33 3.75 10.08
N LEU A 78 -5.48 3.31 9.56
CA LEU A 78 -5.87 1.90 9.43
C LEU A 78 -5.52 1.32 8.06
N VAL A 79 -5.48 2.15 7.02
CA VAL A 79 -5.22 1.76 5.63
C VAL A 79 -4.02 2.56 5.11
N SER A 80 -2.92 1.88 4.89
CA SER A 80 -1.67 2.49 4.45
C SER A 80 -1.41 2.21 2.98
N TYR A 81 -1.01 3.23 2.23
CA TYR A 81 -0.73 3.15 0.79
C TYR A 81 0.77 3.34 0.52
N CYS A 82 1.37 2.36 -0.12
CA CYS A 82 2.75 2.40 -0.60
C CYS A 82 2.76 2.73 -2.09
N PHE A 83 3.36 3.86 -2.42
CA PHE A 83 3.48 4.34 -3.81
C PHE A 83 4.52 3.53 -4.59
N GLN A 84 4.32 3.41 -5.90
CA GLN A 84 5.27 2.84 -6.85
C GLN A 84 6.64 3.50 -6.74
N GLN A 85 6.67 4.84 -6.73
CA GLN A 85 7.89 5.59 -6.46
C GLN A 85 7.90 6.09 -5.03
N PRO A 86 8.92 5.72 -4.23
CA PRO A 86 8.98 6.11 -2.83
C PRO A 86 9.18 7.62 -2.70
N VAL A 87 8.22 8.29 -2.08
CA VAL A 87 8.34 9.71 -1.73
C VAL A 87 8.84 9.80 -0.29
N LEU A 88 10.10 10.21 -0.11
CA LEU A 88 10.68 10.55 1.19
C LEU A 88 10.69 12.06 1.36
N PHE A 89 10.57 12.51 2.59
CA PHE A 89 10.57 13.93 2.96
C PHE A 89 11.57 14.21 4.09
N GLY A 90 11.75 15.49 4.42
CA GLY A 90 12.76 15.87 5.40
C GLY A 90 14.18 15.74 4.85
N LYS A 91 15.13 15.47 5.73
CA LYS A 91 16.56 15.39 5.40
C LYS A 91 17.15 14.01 5.64
N THR A 92 16.60 13.24 6.57
CA THR A 92 17.15 11.98 7.06
C THR A 92 16.13 10.84 7.05
N VAL A 93 16.61 9.62 7.24
CA VAL A 93 15.76 8.45 7.47
C VAL A 93 14.92 8.65 8.74
N GLU A 94 15.50 9.22 9.78
CA GLU A 94 14.80 9.54 11.03
C GLU A 94 13.56 10.41 10.80
N ASP A 95 13.66 11.47 9.98
CA ASP A 95 12.52 12.34 9.69
C ASP A 95 11.34 11.54 9.09
N ASN A 96 11.66 10.52 8.29
CA ASN A 96 10.64 9.65 7.68
C ASN A 96 10.03 8.68 8.69
N LEU A 97 10.84 8.05 9.53
CA LEU A 97 10.34 7.09 10.53
C LEU A 97 9.67 7.77 11.73
N ALA A 98 10.00 9.01 12.03
CA ALA A 98 9.35 9.84 13.06
C ALA A 98 7.95 10.32 12.63
N PHE A 99 7.72 10.52 11.32
CA PHE A 99 6.46 11.07 10.81
C PHE A 99 5.19 10.33 11.29
N PRO A 100 5.14 8.98 11.30
CA PRO A 100 3.97 8.25 11.81
C PRO A 100 3.65 8.52 13.29
N TYR A 101 4.65 8.85 14.10
CA TYR A 101 4.46 9.28 15.49
C TYR A 101 3.85 10.68 15.56
N LEU A 102 4.40 11.61 14.77
CA LEU A 102 3.95 13.01 14.74
C LEU A 102 2.49 13.14 14.34
N VAL A 103 2.05 12.39 13.30
CA VAL A 103 0.63 12.41 12.88
C VAL A 103 -0.32 11.76 13.89
N ARG A 104 0.22 11.08 14.90
CA ARG A 104 -0.54 10.47 16.01
C ARG A 104 -0.42 11.27 17.30
N ASN A 105 0.32 12.39 17.28
CA ASN A 105 0.65 13.19 18.47
C ASN A 105 1.33 12.35 19.56
N VAL A 106 2.25 11.47 19.15
CA VAL A 106 3.06 10.62 20.03
C VAL A 106 4.53 11.01 19.86
N GLU A 107 5.29 11.04 20.92
CA GLU A 107 6.73 11.29 20.85
C GLU A 107 7.44 10.16 20.06
N PRO A 108 8.36 10.49 19.14
CA PRO A 108 9.13 9.52 18.38
C PRO A 108 9.99 8.63 19.29
N ASP A 109 9.87 7.31 19.13
CA ASP A 109 10.72 6.34 19.83
C ASP A 109 11.94 6.00 18.99
N LEU A 110 13.09 6.59 19.34
CA LEU A 110 14.36 6.38 18.64
C LEU A 110 14.79 4.91 18.64
N ALA A 111 14.59 4.21 19.75
CA ALA A 111 14.98 2.81 19.87
C ALA A 111 14.15 1.93 18.93
N GLN A 112 12.82 2.17 18.88
CA GLN A 112 11.95 1.46 17.94
C GLN A 112 12.30 1.78 16.49
N MET A 113 12.57 3.05 16.15
CA MET A 113 12.95 3.44 14.79
C MET A 113 14.29 2.81 14.37
N GLN A 114 15.25 2.63 15.27
CA GLN A 114 16.49 1.89 15.00
C GLN A 114 16.21 0.40 14.82
N ALA A 115 15.44 -0.19 15.72
CA ALA A 115 15.15 -1.63 15.72
C ALA A 115 14.40 -2.15 14.49
N VAL A 116 13.68 -1.30 13.75
CA VAL A 116 12.97 -1.72 12.54
C VAL A 116 13.85 -1.72 11.28
N LEU A 117 14.96 -0.98 11.25
CA LEU A 117 15.83 -0.89 10.08
C LEU A 117 16.39 -2.25 9.62
N PRO A 118 16.86 -3.14 10.52
CA PRO A 118 17.31 -4.47 10.12
C PRO A 118 16.22 -5.35 9.48
N MET A 119 14.94 -5.06 9.72
CA MET A 119 13.84 -5.83 9.09
C MET A 119 13.83 -5.72 7.56
N VAL A 120 14.47 -4.70 7.01
CA VAL A 120 14.62 -4.46 5.59
C VAL A 120 16.09 -4.39 5.16
N ASN A 121 16.98 -5.08 5.86
CA ASN A 121 18.42 -5.11 5.60
C ASN A 121 19.07 -3.71 5.51
N LEU A 122 18.67 -2.80 6.39
CA LEU A 122 19.36 -1.52 6.60
C LEU A 122 19.99 -1.52 8.01
N PRO A 123 21.25 -1.08 8.15
CA PRO A 123 21.88 -1.01 9.47
C PRO A 123 21.22 0.08 10.32
N GLU A 124 21.20 -0.08 11.64
CA GLU A 124 20.62 0.89 12.57
C GLU A 124 21.23 2.29 12.43
N SER A 125 22.52 2.36 12.05
CA SER A 125 23.22 3.63 11.78
C SER A 125 22.60 4.46 10.67
N TYR A 126 21.77 3.82 9.78
CA TYR A 126 21.08 4.53 8.72
C TYR A 126 20.03 5.52 9.22
N LEU A 127 19.63 5.44 10.49
CA LEU A 127 18.66 6.38 11.04
C LEU A 127 19.07 7.85 10.79
N LYS A 128 20.37 8.15 10.89
CA LYS A 128 20.93 9.51 10.65
C LYS A 128 21.35 9.75 9.20
N LYS A 129 21.27 8.74 8.32
CA LYS A 129 21.67 8.87 6.91
C LYS A 129 20.74 9.83 6.18
N LYS A 130 21.33 10.68 5.33
CA LYS A 130 20.55 11.62 4.51
C LYS A 130 19.80 10.89 3.40
N ILE A 131 18.57 11.30 3.14
CA ILE A 131 17.73 10.66 2.11
C ILE A 131 18.29 10.78 0.69
N ILE A 132 19.10 11.83 0.42
CA ILE A 132 19.74 12.02 -0.87
C ILE A 132 20.87 11.01 -1.13
N GLU A 133 21.41 10.39 -0.08
CA GLU A 133 22.48 9.39 -0.15
C GLU A 133 21.93 7.96 -0.30
N LEU A 134 20.61 7.80 -0.25
CA LEU A 134 19.95 6.49 -0.40
C LEU A 134 19.82 6.11 -1.87
N SER A 135 20.08 4.84 -2.18
CA SER A 135 19.70 4.23 -3.47
C SER A 135 18.18 4.16 -3.64
N GLY A 136 17.70 3.86 -4.84
CA GLY A 136 16.27 3.67 -5.11
C GLY A 136 15.65 2.57 -4.23
N GLY A 137 16.31 1.43 -4.13
CA GLY A 137 15.87 0.31 -3.28
C GLY A 137 15.91 0.65 -1.78
N GLU A 138 16.93 1.38 -1.30
CA GLU A 138 16.97 1.85 0.09
C GLU A 138 15.82 2.83 0.39
N LYS A 139 15.51 3.75 -0.54
CA LYS A 139 14.36 4.67 -0.39
C LYS A 139 13.05 3.92 -0.30
N GLN A 140 12.85 2.89 -1.13
CA GLN A 140 11.64 2.06 -1.10
C GLN A 140 11.51 1.35 0.25
N ARG A 141 12.59 0.76 0.75
CA ARG A 141 12.61 0.06 2.04
C ARG A 141 12.31 1.00 3.21
N VAL A 142 12.88 2.22 3.22
CA VAL A 142 12.55 3.25 4.22
C VAL A 142 11.08 3.68 4.14
N ALA A 143 10.54 3.88 2.94
CA ALA A 143 9.13 4.23 2.76
C ALA A 143 8.19 3.13 3.27
N MET A 144 8.53 1.86 3.05
CA MET A 144 7.75 0.73 3.57
C MET A 144 7.80 0.65 5.09
N LEU A 145 8.97 0.83 5.72
CA LEU A 145 9.07 0.92 7.18
C LEU A 145 8.20 2.05 7.73
N ARG A 146 8.28 3.25 7.14
CA ARG A 146 7.44 4.39 7.54
C ARG A 146 5.95 4.02 7.52
N ASN A 147 5.50 3.35 6.47
CA ASN A 147 4.10 2.97 6.30
C ASN A 147 3.63 1.88 7.27
N THR A 148 4.56 1.19 7.93
CA THR A 148 4.29 0.08 8.85
C THR A 148 4.81 0.29 10.27
N MET A 149 5.37 1.47 10.60
CA MET A 149 5.81 1.81 11.96
C MET A 149 4.69 1.61 13.01
N PHE A 150 3.48 1.98 12.64
CA PHE A 150 2.25 1.61 13.33
C PHE A 150 1.48 0.68 12.40
N PRO A 151 1.42 -0.63 12.69
CA PRO A 151 0.88 -1.63 11.78
C PRO A 151 -0.55 -1.27 11.34
N PRO A 152 -0.79 -1.02 10.04
CA PRO A 152 -2.12 -0.78 9.53
C PRO A 152 -2.91 -2.09 9.48
N LYS A 153 -4.23 -2.00 9.40
CA LYS A 153 -5.09 -3.17 9.14
C LYS A 153 -5.02 -3.61 7.69
N VAL A 154 -4.85 -2.65 6.77
CA VAL A 154 -4.71 -2.91 5.33
C VAL A 154 -3.45 -2.22 4.81
N LEU A 155 -2.63 -2.99 4.09
CA LEU A 155 -1.46 -2.51 3.37
C LEU A 155 -1.74 -2.57 1.86
N LEU A 156 -1.74 -1.41 1.24
CA LEU A 156 -1.97 -1.24 -0.19
C LEU A 156 -0.62 -1.01 -0.88
N LEU A 157 -0.25 -1.88 -1.80
CA LEU A 157 1.03 -1.92 -2.49
C LEU A 157 0.82 -1.65 -3.99
N ASP A 158 1.22 -0.47 -4.46
CA ASP A 158 1.08 -0.09 -5.86
C ASP A 158 2.41 -0.24 -6.59
N GLU A 159 2.63 -1.40 -7.20
CA GLU A 159 3.84 -1.74 -7.99
C GLU A 159 5.16 -1.46 -7.24
N VAL A 160 5.23 -1.72 -5.95
CA VAL A 160 6.33 -1.30 -5.06
C VAL A 160 7.67 -1.96 -5.34
N MET A 161 7.72 -3.02 -6.15
CA MET A 161 8.96 -3.71 -6.53
C MET A 161 9.45 -3.35 -7.94
N VAL A 162 8.70 -2.54 -8.67
CA VAL A 162 9.10 -2.11 -10.03
C VAL A 162 10.35 -1.24 -9.99
N GLY A 163 11.33 -1.59 -10.84
CA GLY A 163 12.59 -0.86 -10.95
C GLY A 163 13.60 -1.12 -9.83
N LEU A 164 13.31 -2.06 -8.93
CA LEU A 164 14.28 -2.53 -7.94
C LEU A 164 15.23 -3.57 -8.55
N ASP A 165 16.47 -3.60 -8.06
CA ASP A 165 17.39 -4.72 -8.26
C ASP A 165 16.86 -6.00 -7.57
N GLU A 166 17.37 -7.16 -7.99
CA GLU A 166 16.87 -8.46 -7.50
C GLU A 166 17.04 -8.62 -5.97
N ASP A 167 18.16 -8.15 -5.41
CA ASP A 167 18.40 -8.23 -3.97
C ASP A 167 17.37 -7.39 -3.20
N SER A 168 17.10 -6.17 -3.68
CA SER A 168 16.08 -5.29 -3.10
C SER A 168 14.68 -5.86 -3.22
N LYS A 169 14.34 -6.53 -4.33
CA LYS A 169 13.04 -7.22 -4.50
C LYS A 169 12.86 -8.33 -3.45
N VAL A 170 13.86 -9.20 -3.28
CA VAL A 170 13.81 -10.29 -2.28
C VAL A 170 13.57 -9.73 -0.88
N ILE A 171 14.29 -8.65 -0.51
CA ILE A 171 14.14 -8.02 0.81
C ILE A 171 12.73 -7.45 0.99
N VAL A 172 12.22 -6.74 -0.02
CA VAL A 172 10.89 -6.11 0.02
C VAL A 172 9.79 -7.17 0.07
N GLN A 173 9.90 -8.23 -0.75
CA GLN A 173 8.96 -9.34 -0.76
C GLN A 173 8.91 -10.03 0.61
N HIS A 174 10.06 -10.39 1.17
CA HIS A 174 10.12 -11.00 2.50
C HIS A 174 9.54 -10.09 3.60
N PHE A 175 9.75 -8.79 3.49
CA PHE A 175 9.14 -7.83 4.41
C PHE A 175 7.60 -7.82 4.28
N ILE A 176 7.05 -7.83 3.06
CA ILE A 176 5.61 -7.89 2.81
C ILE A 176 5.02 -9.19 3.38
N GLU A 177 5.66 -10.32 3.14
CA GLU A 177 5.25 -11.62 3.69
C GLU A 177 5.19 -11.59 5.22
N LYS A 178 6.22 -11.04 5.88
CA LYS A 178 6.20 -10.86 7.35
C LYS A 178 5.06 -9.96 7.83
N MET A 179 4.72 -8.91 7.09
CA MET A 179 3.58 -8.06 7.45
C MET A 179 2.26 -8.82 7.31
N TYR A 180 2.11 -9.61 6.26
CA TYR A 180 0.95 -10.49 6.08
C TYR A 180 0.85 -11.54 7.20
N GLU A 181 1.94 -12.22 7.54
CA GLU A 181 2.00 -13.21 8.64
C GLU A 181 1.63 -12.61 10.01
N LYS A 182 1.92 -11.31 10.21
CA LYS A 182 1.47 -10.56 11.39
C LYS A 182 0.00 -10.19 11.38
N GLY A 183 -0.77 -10.67 10.40
CA GLY A 183 -2.21 -10.51 10.32
C GLY A 183 -2.70 -9.29 9.54
N MET A 184 -1.83 -8.60 8.77
CA MET A 184 -2.30 -7.53 7.90
C MET A 184 -3.05 -8.10 6.69
N THR A 185 -4.08 -7.39 6.25
CA THR A 185 -4.69 -7.61 4.93
C THR A 185 -3.85 -6.89 3.88
N VAL A 186 -3.46 -7.56 2.81
CA VAL A 186 -2.61 -6.99 1.76
C VAL A 186 -3.36 -6.97 0.43
N LEU A 187 -3.38 -5.80 -0.21
CA LEU A 187 -3.80 -5.64 -1.61
C LEU A 187 -2.60 -5.16 -2.41
N GLN A 188 -2.14 -5.98 -3.34
CA GLN A 188 -0.96 -5.71 -4.16
C GLN A 188 -1.34 -5.56 -5.62
N VAL A 189 -0.95 -4.45 -6.23
CA VAL A 189 -0.96 -4.29 -7.70
C VAL A 189 0.40 -4.70 -8.23
N THR A 190 0.41 -5.58 -9.20
CA THR A 190 1.64 -5.99 -9.92
C THR A 190 1.34 -6.43 -11.34
N HIS A 191 2.37 -6.34 -12.20
CA HIS A 191 2.42 -6.95 -13.52
C HIS A 191 3.58 -7.95 -13.64
N ASP A 192 4.32 -8.17 -12.55
CA ASP A 192 5.42 -9.15 -12.49
C ASP A 192 4.87 -10.58 -12.52
N SER A 193 5.44 -11.39 -13.43
CA SER A 193 4.95 -12.76 -13.68
C SER A 193 5.23 -13.72 -12.52
N GLU A 194 6.28 -13.48 -11.73
CA GLU A 194 6.62 -14.32 -10.57
C GLU A 194 5.70 -14.02 -9.39
N GLU A 195 5.44 -12.74 -9.13
CA GLU A 195 4.47 -12.32 -8.11
C GLU A 195 3.06 -12.83 -8.43
N ILE A 196 2.65 -12.78 -9.71
CA ILE A 196 1.35 -13.29 -10.15
C ILE A 196 1.27 -14.81 -9.98
N ARG A 197 2.33 -15.58 -10.33
CA ARG A 197 2.36 -17.03 -10.13
C ARG A 197 2.30 -17.45 -8.67
N ALA A 198 2.91 -16.67 -7.78
CA ALA A 198 2.92 -16.92 -6.34
C ALA A 198 1.61 -16.50 -5.64
N ALA A 199 0.76 -15.75 -6.33
CA ALA A 199 -0.45 -15.18 -5.74
C ALA A 199 -1.50 -16.25 -5.40
N LYS A 200 -2.06 -16.18 -4.18
CA LYS A 200 -3.12 -17.08 -3.72
C LYS A 200 -4.51 -16.64 -4.20
N LYS A 201 -4.73 -15.35 -4.30
CA LYS A 201 -5.98 -14.74 -4.78
C LYS A 201 -5.63 -13.70 -5.83
N ILE A 202 -6.27 -13.76 -6.98
CA ILE A 202 -6.01 -12.86 -8.10
C ILE A 202 -7.31 -12.23 -8.57
N VAL A 203 -7.24 -10.93 -8.80
CA VAL A 203 -8.28 -10.17 -9.51
C VAL A 203 -7.65 -9.54 -10.75
N VAL A 204 -8.26 -9.74 -11.90
CA VAL A 204 -7.78 -9.17 -13.16
C VAL A 204 -8.65 -7.97 -13.54
N ILE A 205 -8.04 -6.80 -13.74
CA ILE A 205 -8.73 -5.61 -14.22
C ILE A 205 -8.34 -5.36 -15.67
N VAL A 206 -9.33 -5.31 -16.56
CA VAL A 206 -9.14 -5.02 -17.99
C VAL A 206 -10.14 -3.96 -18.40
N GLN A 207 -9.65 -2.89 -19.02
CA GLN A 207 -10.48 -1.77 -19.47
C GLN A 207 -11.45 -1.25 -18.39
N GLY A 208 -10.93 -1.06 -17.19
CA GLY A 208 -11.72 -0.55 -16.07
C GLY A 208 -12.74 -1.52 -15.44
N ARG A 209 -12.75 -2.79 -15.80
CA ARG A 209 -13.70 -3.81 -15.29
C ARG A 209 -12.97 -4.99 -14.66
N VAL A 210 -13.55 -5.56 -13.62
CA VAL A 210 -13.09 -6.86 -13.10
C VAL A 210 -13.47 -7.94 -14.11
N LYS A 211 -12.48 -8.70 -14.59
CA LYS A 211 -12.73 -9.94 -15.30
C LYS A 211 -13.04 -11.02 -14.27
N ASN A 212 -14.26 -11.53 -14.29
CA ASN A 212 -14.57 -12.79 -13.61
C ASN A 212 -13.80 -13.91 -14.34
N GLY A 213 -12.94 -14.64 -13.60
CA GLY A 213 -12.25 -15.81 -14.08
C GLY A 213 -13.18 -16.99 -14.18
#